data_da5193536f5e2170b82946ee98879453
#
_entry.id   da5193536f5e2170b82946ee98879453
#
_cell.length_a   1.000
_cell.length_b   1.000
_cell.length_c   1.000
_cell.angle_alpha   90.00
_cell.angle_beta   90.00
_cell.angle_gamma   90.00
#
_symmetry.space_group_name_H-M   'P 1'
#
loop_
_entity.id
_entity.type
_entity.pdbx_description
1 polymer ?
#
loop_
_entity_poly.entity_id
_entity_poly.type
_entity_poly.pdbx_seq_one_letter_code
_entity_poly.pdbx_strand_id
1 'polypeptide(L)'
;MTASQARRVVWVHGDSLSVTDPALSACPDAPALFVFDRPFLQAVPVAFPRLAFMYQGVRDLAAHRPGPTEVRVGAVPDELAAFATAHHAAELHVTRNFTPDFARIVDGLRAARPELRVVIHEPERLTSFDGPLRRFFGFWKKVEREVLHGEPAPDFPRRGHR
;
A
#
# COMPACT_ATOMS: atom_id res chain seq x y z
N MET A 1 6.20 -25.82 21.54
CA MET A 1 4.92 -25.32 20.96
C MET A 1 5.30 -24.22 19.96
N THR A 2 5.41 -24.56 18.68
CA THR A 2 5.61 -23.58 17.61
C THR A 2 4.34 -22.72 17.53
N ALA A 3 4.47 -21.42 17.82
CA ALA A 3 3.40 -20.45 17.58
C ALA A 3 2.97 -20.64 16.11
N SER A 4 1.70 -20.98 15.91
CA SER A 4 1.10 -21.08 14.58
C SER A 4 1.31 -19.72 13.92
N GLN A 5 2.23 -19.66 12.96
CA GLN A 5 2.52 -18.43 12.23
C GLN A 5 1.23 -18.02 11.54
N ALA A 6 0.67 -16.88 11.94
CA ALA A 6 -0.59 -16.40 11.40
C ALA A 6 -0.51 -16.36 9.88
N ARG A 7 -1.49 -16.97 9.18
CA ARG A 7 -1.51 -16.97 7.72
C ARG A 7 -1.72 -15.53 7.24
N ARG A 8 -0.86 -15.08 6.35
CA ARG A 8 -0.78 -13.71 5.86
C ARG A 8 -1.11 -13.65 4.39
N VAL A 9 -1.75 -12.57 4.00
CA VAL A 9 -1.92 -12.19 2.60
C VAL A 9 -1.53 -10.72 2.43
N VAL A 10 -1.20 -10.32 1.20
CA VAL A 10 -0.79 -8.94 0.89
C VAL A 10 -1.75 -8.34 -0.14
N TRP A 11 -2.25 -7.14 0.14
CA TRP A 11 -2.94 -6.31 -0.84
C TRP A 11 -1.93 -5.41 -1.54
N VAL A 12 -1.80 -5.61 -2.86
CA VAL A 12 -0.97 -4.79 -3.75
C VAL A 12 -1.86 -3.80 -4.48
N HIS A 13 -1.51 -2.53 -4.49
CA HIS A 13 -2.20 -1.47 -5.24
C HIS A 13 -1.25 -0.75 -6.20
N GLY A 14 -1.78 0.19 -7.01
CA GLY A 14 -1.01 0.82 -8.09
C GLY A 14 0.27 1.55 -7.68
N ASP A 15 0.37 1.99 -6.41
CA ASP A 15 1.53 2.69 -5.87
C ASP A 15 2.50 1.76 -5.12
N SER A 16 2.24 0.45 -5.10
CA SER A 16 3.05 -0.57 -4.40
C SER A 16 3.58 -1.68 -5.32
N LEU A 17 3.87 -1.34 -6.59
CA LEU A 17 4.35 -2.29 -7.60
C LEU A 17 5.88 -2.43 -7.57
N SER A 18 6.45 -2.70 -6.39
CA SER A 18 7.88 -2.97 -6.22
C SER A 18 8.09 -4.13 -5.26
N VAL A 19 9.08 -4.97 -5.53
CA VAL A 19 9.50 -6.03 -4.60
C VAL A 19 10.03 -5.49 -3.27
N THR A 20 10.45 -4.23 -3.24
CA THR A 20 10.90 -3.51 -2.05
C THR A 20 9.78 -2.78 -1.32
N ASP A 21 8.52 -2.90 -1.80
CA ASP A 21 7.36 -2.35 -1.09
C ASP A 21 7.33 -2.87 0.37
N PRO A 22 7.07 -2.00 1.36
CA PRO A 22 7.13 -2.39 2.77
C PRO A 22 6.25 -3.58 3.16
N ALA A 23 5.03 -3.67 2.63
CA ALA A 23 4.15 -4.80 2.92
C ALA A 23 4.65 -6.10 2.27
N LEU A 24 5.15 -6.02 1.04
CA LEU A 24 5.73 -7.16 0.32
C LEU A 24 7.05 -7.60 0.95
N SER A 25 7.90 -6.68 1.38
CA SER A 25 9.16 -6.98 2.07
C SER A 25 8.93 -7.63 3.44
N ALA A 26 7.86 -7.24 4.14
CA ALA A 26 7.49 -7.87 5.41
C ALA A 26 6.90 -9.29 5.24
N CYS A 27 6.38 -9.61 4.06
CA CYS A 27 5.70 -10.87 3.76
C CYS A 27 6.08 -11.40 2.36
N PRO A 28 7.37 -11.69 2.08
CA PRO A 28 7.84 -11.98 0.73
C PRO A 28 7.19 -13.22 0.11
N ASP A 29 6.93 -14.25 0.92
CA ASP A 29 6.37 -15.53 0.46
C ASP A 29 4.83 -15.58 0.52
N ALA A 30 4.20 -14.58 1.14
CA ALA A 30 2.74 -14.58 1.30
C ALA A 30 2.03 -14.39 -0.05
N PRO A 31 0.85 -15.03 -0.25
CA PRO A 31 0.00 -14.74 -1.40
C PRO A 31 -0.35 -13.25 -1.46
N ALA A 32 -0.28 -12.67 -2.64
CA ALA A 32 -0.62 -11.27 -2.87
C ALA A 32 -1.74 -11.14 -3.90
N LEU A 33 -2.58 -10.13 -3.73
CA LEU A 33 -3.69 -9.82 -4.62
C LEU A 33 -3.59 -8.38 -5.12
N PHE A 34 -3.64 -8.21 -6.43
CA PHE A 34 -3.92 -6.94 -7.09
C PHE A 34 -5.34 -6.95 -7.64
N VAL A 35 -6.10 -5.88 -7.41
CA VAL A 35 -7.49 -5.76 -7.90
C VAL A 35 -7.60 -4.55 -8.81
N PHE A 36 -8.07 -4.79 -10.05
CA PHE A 36 -8.62 -3.72 -10.88
C PHE A 36 -10.02 -3.39 -10.35
N ASP A 37 -10.15 -2.21 -9.73
CA ASP A 37 -11.39 -1.77 -9.10
C ASP A 37 -12.48 -1.49 -10.15
N ARG A 38 -13.41 -2.41 -10.34
CA ARG A 38 -14.49 -2.29 -11.32
C ARG A 38 -15.37 -1.06 -11.07
N PRO A 39 -15.84 -0.77 -9.84
CA PRO A 39 -16.57 0.45 -9.55
C PRO A 39 -15.84 1.72 -9.98
N PHE A 40 -14.55 1.82 -9.68
CA PHE A 40 -13.73 2.95 -10.10
C PHE A 40 -13.63 3.05 -11.63
N LEU A 41 -13.34 1.95 -12.31
CA LEU A 41 -13.22 1.91 -13.78
C LEU A 41 -14.52 2.22 -14.51
N GLN A 42 -15.67 1.96 -13.88
CA GLN A 42 -16.97 2.35 -14.41
C GLN A 42 -17.27 3.84 -14.20
N ALA A 43 -16.77 4.42 -13.12
CA ALA A 43 -17.01 5.82 -12.78
C ALA A 43 -16.02 6.78 -13.46
N VAL A 44 -14.78 6.33 -13.71
CA VAL A 44 -13.70 7.15 -14.25
C VAL A 44 -13.16 6.54 -15.53
N PRO A 45 -13.18 7.27 -16.66
CA PRO A 45 -12.61 6.78 -17.90
C PRO A 45 -11.08 6.65 -17.77
N VAL A 46 -10.58 5.42 -17.77
CA VAL A 46 -9.17 5.12 -17.77
C VAL A 46 -8.74 4.59 -19.13
N ALA A 47 -7.76 5.23 -19.76
CA ALA A 47 -7.28 4.82 -21.07
C ALA A 47 -6.64 3.42 -21.04
N PHE A 48 -6.93 2.61 -22.06
CA PHE A 48 -6.41 1.23 -22.17
C PHE A 48 -4.88 1.13 -22.01
N PRO A 49 -4.04 2.01 -22.59
CA PRO A 49 -2.60 1.93 -22.39
C PRO A 49 -2.16 2.02 -20.91
N ARG A 50 -2.89 2.80 -20.10
CA ARG A 50 -2.62 2.89 -18.65
C ARG A 50 -2.95 1.58 -17.94
N LEU A 51 -4.08 0.96 -18.28
CA LEU A 51 -4.45 -0.35 -17.72
C LEU A 51 -3.46 -1.44 -18.12
N ALA A 52 -3.04 -1.45 -19.39
CA ALA A 52 -2.05 -2.37 -19.90
C ALA A 52 -0.69 -2.20 -19.19
N PHE A 53 -0.25 -0.96 -18.98
CA PHE A 53 0.98 -0.66 -18.25
C PHE A 53 0.90 -1.13 -16.78
N MET A 54 -0.20 -0.86 -16.11
CA MET A 54 -0.41 -1.35 -14.74
C MET A 54 -0.39 -2.88 -14.68
N TYR A 55 -1.05 -3.55 -15.62
CA TYR A 55 -1.06 -5.01 -15.70
C TYR A 55 0.35 -5.59 -15.94
N GLN A 56 1.14 -4.97 -16.83
CA GLN A 56 2.55 -5.33 -17.02
C GLN A 56 3.35 -5.19 -15.74
N GLY A 57 3.22 -4.07 -15.02
CA GLY A 57 3.89 -3.86 -13.74
C GLY A 57 3.54 -4.94 -12.70
N VAL A 58 2.27 -5.36 -12.63
CA VAL A 58 1.86 -6.46 -11.74
C VAL A 58 2.47 -7.80 -12.18
N ARG A 59 2.53 -8.06 -13.49
CA ARG A 59 3.18 -9.28 -14.01
C ARG A 59 4.67 -9.30 -13.72
N ASP A 60 5.34 -8.18 -13.88
CA ASP A 60 6.76 -8.04 -13.58
C ASP A 60 7.01 -8.25 -12.09
N LEU A 61 6.19 -7.65 -11.23
CA LEU A 61 6.23 -7.91 -9.79
C LEU A 61 6.06 -9.40 -9.48
N ALA A 62 5.06 -10.05 -10.08
CA ALA A 62 4.79 -11.47 -9.88
C ALA A 62 5.96 -12.37 -10.29
N ALA A 63 6.72 -12.00 -11.34
CA ALA A 63 7.88 -12.72 -11.82
C ALA A 63 9.12 -12.58 -10.91
N HIS A 64 9.19 -11.51 -10.12
CA HIS A 64 10.37 -11.19 -9.31
C HIS A 64 10.19 -11.42 -7.80
N ARG A 65 9.00 -11.82 -7.36
CA ARG A 65 8.76 -12.14 -5.95
C ARG A 65 8.58 -13.64 -5.72
N PRO A 66 8.98 -14.16 -4.53
CA PRO A 66 8.87 -15.60 -4.23
C PRO A 66 7.43 -16.07 -4.04
N GLY A 67 6.57 -15.25 -3.41
CA GLY A 67 5.18 -15.61 -3.18
C GLY A 67 4.28 -15.44 -4.41
N PRO A 68 3.16 -16.17 -4.51
CA PRO A 68 2.23 -16.06 -5.63
C PRO A 68 1.54 -14.69 -5.65
N THR A 69 1.26 -14.20 -6.86
CA THR A 69 0.49 -12.96 -7.06
C THR A 69 -0.70 -13.23 -7.96
N GLU A 70 -1.90 -12.91 -7.47
CA GLU A 70 -3.14 -12.99 -8.23
C GLU A 70 -3.57 -11.59 -8.70
N VAL A 71 -4.27 -11.57 -9.83
CA VAL A 71 -4.92 -10.37 -10.38
C VAL A 71 -6.41 -10.65 -10.52
N ARG A 72 -7.23 -9.76 -9.98
CA ARG A 72 -8.69 -9.86 -10.08
C ARG A 72 -9.30 -8.55 -10.59
N VAL A 73 -10.55 -8.62 -11.00
CA VAL A 73 -11.38 -7.47 -11.42
C VAL A 73 -12.66 -7.50 -10.61
N GLY A 74 -12.88 -6.54 -9.73
CA GLY A 74 -14.06 -6.52 -8.86
C GLY A 74 -14.06 -5.29 -7.95
N ALA A 75 -14.96 -5.27 -6.98
CA ALA A 75 -14.90 -4.27 -5.90
C ALA A 75 -13.77 -4.66 -4.94
N VAL A 76 -12.84 -3.74 -4.70
CA VAL A 76 -11.61 -4.05 -3.92
C VAL A 76 -11.92 -4.67 -2.56
N PRO A 77 -12.85 -4.15 -1.73
CA PRO A 77 -13.12 -4.74 -0.41
C PRO A 77 -13.62 -6.20 -0.52
N ASP A 78 -14.49 -6.48 -1.49
CA ASP A 78 -15.09 -7.80 -1.66
C ASP A 78 -14.05 -8.83 -2.12
N GLU A 79 -13.22 -8.44 -3.08
CA GLU A 79 -12.14 -9.30 -3.59
C GLU A 79 -11.08 -9.58 -2.50
N LEU A 80 -10.74 -8.58 -1.69
CA LEU A 80 -9.82 -8.76 -0.57
C LEU A 80 -10.41 -9.67 0.51
N ALA A 81 -11.68 -9.51 0.84
CA ALA A 81 -12.37 -10.38 1.80
C ALA A 81 -12.44 -11.83 1.32
N ALA A 82 -12.79 -12.04 0.05
CA ALA A 82 -12.82 -13.37 -0.57
C ALA A 82 -11.43 -14.01 -0.64
N PHE A 83 -10.41 -13.22 -0.99
CA PHE A 83 -9.02 -13.67 -1.04
C PHE A 83 -8.50 -14.09 0.35
N ALA A 84 -8.73 -13.26 1.36
CA ALA A 84 -8.35 -13.58 2.72
C ALA A 84 -9.04 -14.86 3.22
N THR A 85 -10.31 -15.07 2.86
CA THR A 85 -11.06 -16.30 3.17
C THR A 85 -10.45 -17.51 2.48
N ALA A 86 -10.17 -17.44 1.20
CA ALA A 86 -9.62 -18.55 0.41
C ALA A 86 -8.25 -19.01 0.95
N HIS A 87 -7.46 -18.08 1.47
CA HIS A 87 -6.16 -18.37 2.06
C HIS A 87 -6.21 -18.61 3.58
N HIS A 88 -7.40 -18.60 4.20
CA HIS A 88 -7.56 -18.70 5.65
C HIS A 88 -6.67 -17.70 6.41
N ALA A 89 -6.56 -16.48 5.87
CA ALA A 89 -5.66 -15.46 6.40
C ALA A 89 -6.22 -14.86 7.68
N ALA A 90 -5.34 -14.70 8.67
CA ALA A 90 -5.61 -13.94 9.90
C ALA A 90 -5.12 -12.50 9.79
N GLU A 91 -4.21 -12.23 8.84
CA GLU A 91 -3.64 -10.91 8.63
C GLU A 91 -3.66 -10.54 7.13
N LEU A 92 -4.04 -9.29 6.85
CA LEU A 92 -3.90 -8.68 5.53
C LEU A 92 -2.92 -7.52 5.67
N HIS A 93 -1.81 -7.61 4.96
CA HIS A 93 -0.76 -6.60 4.94
C HIS A 93 -0.95 -5.69 3.73
N VAL A 94 -0.75 -4.38 3.91
CA VAL A 94 -0.86 -3.38 2.85
C VAL A 94 0.06 -2.21 3.15
N THR A 95 0.68 -1.63 2.14
CA THR A 95 1.40 -0.36 2.27
C THR A 95 0.41 0.80 2.19
N ARG A 96 0.55 1.79 3.06
CA ARG A 96 -0.33 2.96 3.10
C ARG A 96 -0.34 3.69 1.77
N ASN A 97 -1.55 3.97 1.29
CA ASN A 97 -1.80 4.94 0.24
C ASN A 97 -2.51 6.16 0.84
N PHE A 98 -2.22 7.34 0.33
CA PHE A 98 -2.76 8.61 0.85
C PHE A 98 -4.03 9.07 0.13
N THR A 99 -4.65 8.22 -0.67
CA THR A 99 -5.92 8.51 -1.32
C THR A 99 -7.10 8.33 -0.35
N PRO A 100 -8.17 9.12 -0.48
CA PRO A 100 -9.39 8.94 0.32
C PRO A 100 -9.99 7.54 0.18
N ASP A 101 -9.88 6.93 -1.00
CA ASP A 101 -10.39 5.58 -1.26
C ASP A 101 -9.69 4.51 -0.44
N PHE A 102 -8.39 4.66 -0.19
CA PHE A 102 -7.64 3.72 0.64
C PHE A 102 -8.24 3.59 2.04
N ALA A 103 -8.49 4.71 2.71
CA ALA A 103 -9.08 4.71 4.04
C ALA A 103 -10.48 4.06 4.02
N ARG A 104 -11.32 4.42 3.05
CA ARG A 104 -12.66 3.86 2.87
C ARG A 104 -12.64 2.34 2.65
N ILE A 105 -11.71 1.83 1.82
CA ILE A 105 -11.54 0.39 1.57
C ILE A 105 -11.12 -0.33 2.85
N VAL A 106 -10.13 0.20 3.57
CA VAL A 106 -9.65 -0.40 4.83
C VAL A 106 -10.74 -0.44 5.89
N ASP A 107 -11.49 0.64 6.05
CA ASP A 107 -12.58 0.71 7.03
C ASP A 107 -13.74 -0.21 6.65
N GLY A 108 -14.10 -0.28 5.37
CA GLY A 108 -15.09 -1.23 4.86
C GLY A 108 -14.66 -2.69 5.09
N LEU A 109 -13.41 -3.01 4.84
CA LEU A 109 -12.88 -4.36 5.08
C LEU A 109 -12.89 -4.72 6.58
N ARG A 110 -12.50 -3.80 7.45
CA ARG A 110 -12.56 -3.99 8.92
C ARG A 110 -13.98 -4.20 9.43
N ALA A 111 -14.94 -3.48 8.87
CA ALA A 111 -16.35 -3.65 9.21
C ALA A 111 -16.90 -5.00 8.74
N ALA A 112 -16.55 -5.43 7.53
CA ALA A 112 -17.01 -6.70 6.96
C ALA A 112 -16.31 -7.93 7.56
N ARG A 113 -15.06 -7.78 8.00
CA ARG A 113 -14.20 -8.86 8.50
C ARG A 113 -13.45 -8.42 9.77
N PRO A 114 -14.17 -8.26 10.91
CA PRO A 114 -13.55 -7.78 12.16
C PRO A 114 -12.48 -8.73 12.71
N GLU A 115 -12.52 -10.01 12.35
CA GLU A 115 -11.51 -11.00 12.71
C GLU A 115 -10.21 -10.91 11.89
N LEU A 116 -10.25 -10.24 10.74
CA LEU A 116 -9.08 -10.05 9.87
C LEU A 116 -8.27 -8.84 10.33
N ARG A 117 -7.07 -9.06 10.81
CA ARG A 117 -6.16 -7.98 11.20
C ARG A 117 -5.57 -7.28 9.98
N VAL A 118 -5.95 -6.05 9.73
CA VAL A 118 -5.34 -5.23 8.67
C VAL A 118 -4.09 -4.54 9.22
N VAL A 119 -2.92 -4.93 8.71
CA VAL A 119 -1.60 -4.40 9.07
C VAL A 119 -1.17 -3.40 8.00
N ILE A 120 -1.11 -2.13 8.35
CA ILE A 120 -0.72 -1.06 7.43
C ILE A 120 0.76 -0.73 7.65
N HIS A 121 1.55 -0.87 6.59
CA HIS A 121 2.95 -0.49 6.55
C HIS A 121 3.09 0.94 6.03
N GLU A 122 4.00 1.71 6.64
CA GLU A 122 4.29 3.05 6.13
C GLU A 122 5.17 2.97 4.89
N PRO A 123 4.86 3.72 3.82
CA PRO A 123 5.71 3.79 2.65
C PRO A 123 7.04 4.48 2.97
N GLU A 124 8.06 4.17 2.18
CA GLU A 124 9.32 4.90 2.24
C GLU A 124 9.08 6.38 1.92
N ARG A 125 9.64 7.26 2.73
CA ARG A 125 9.51 8.71 2.58
C ARG A 125 10.80 9.27 2.02
N LEU A 126 10.68 10.23 1.11
CA LEU A 126 11.83 10.99 0.61
C LEU A 126 12.42 11.95 1.64
N THR A 127 11.69 12.25 2.71
CA THR A 127 12.10 13.17 3.76
C THR A 127 11.43 12.83 5.08
N SER A 128 12.13 13.07 6.17
CA SER A 128 11.62 12.95 7.54
C SER A 128 10.70 14.11 7.96
N PHE A 129 10.52 15.14 7.12
CA PHE A 129 9.71 16.31 7.43
C PHE A 129 8.23 15.95 7.61
N ASP A 130 7.67 16.28 8.78
CA ASP A 130 6.26 16.05 9.16
C ASP A 130 5.47 17.34 9.47
N GLY A 131 6.06 18.50 9.18
CA GLY A 131 5.45 19.79 9.45
C GLY A 131 4.41 20.21 8.39
N PRO A 132 3.62 21.27 8.66
CA PRO A 132 2.60 21.76 7.74
C PRO A 132 3.21 22.33 6.46
N LEU A 133 2.71 21.86 5.31
CA LEU A 133 3.10 22.31 3.99
C LEU A 133 2.29 23.56 3.61
N ARG A 134 2.86 24.77 3.80
CA ARG A 134 2.18 26.04 3.44
C ARG A 134 2.60 26.57 2.07
N ARG A 135 3.90 26.48 1.75
CA ARG A 135 4.48 26.93 0.47
C ARG A 135 5.63 26.00 0.08
N PHE A 136 5.73 25.68 -1.19
CA PHE A 136 6.76 24.77 -1.71
C PHE A 136 8.18 25.21 -1.36
N PHE A 137 8.56 26.46 -1.63
CA PHE A 137 9.92 26.94 -1.35
C PHE A 137 10.28 26.92 0.15
N GLY A 138 9.32 27.19 1.02
CA GLY A 138 9.54 27.08 2.46
C GLY A 138 9.75 25.65 2.93
N PHE A 139 9.08 24.70 2.30
CA PHE A 139 9.28 23.27 2.51
C PHE A 139 10.62 22.82 1.90
N TRP A 140 10.89 23.15 0.62
CA TRP A 140 12.08 22.72 -0.10
C TRP A 140 13.38 23.10 0.63
N LYS A 141 13.51 24.35 1.06
CA LYS A 141 14.67 24.82 1.85
C LYS A 141 14.95 24.02 3.11
N LYS A 142 13.93 23.33 3.65
CA LYS A 142 14.07 22.50 4.86
C LYS A 142 14.54 21.10 4.54
N VAL A 143 14.15 20.55 3.42
CA VAL A 143 14.38 19.14 3.05
C VAL A 143 15.41 18.94 1.95
N GLU A 144 15.85 20.02 1.28
CA GLU A 144 16.75 19.96 0.14
C GLU A 144 18.02 19.13 0.40
N ARG A 145 18.65 19.32 1.55
CA ARG A 145 19.84 18.55 1.91
C ARG A 145 19.56 17.08 2.16
N GLU A 146 18.45 16.78 2.82
CA GLU A 146 18.03 15.40 3.05
C GLU A 146 17.74 14.70 1.72
N VAL A 147 16.97 15.35 0.85
CA VAL A 147 16.55 14.77 -0.44
C VAL A 147 17.71 14.63 -1.43
N LEU A 148 18.60 15.63 -1.52
CA LEU A 148 19.68 15.62 -2.51
C LEU A 148 20.97 14.94 -2.03
N HIS A 149 21.25 14.96 -0.74
CA HIS A 149 22.52 14.50 -0.18
C HIS A 149 22.40 13.42 0.88
N GLY A 150 21.17 13.00 1.22
CA GLY A 150 20.93 12.03 2.29
C GLY A 150 21.28 12.53 3.69
N GLU A 151 21.48 13.85 3.86
CA GLU A 151 21.76 14.45 5.17
C GLU A 151 20.46 14.49 5.98
N PRO A 152 20.49 14.13 7.29
CA PRO A 152 19.29 14.22 8.11
C PRO A 152 18.75 15.65 8.13
N ALA A 153 17.43 15.79 8.04
CA ALA A 153 16.79 17.09 8.14
C ALA A 153 17.15 17.74 9.50
N PRO A 154 17.41 19.06 9.53
CA PRO A 154 17.67 19.75 10.78
C PRO A 154 16.46 19.58 11.73
N ASP A 155 16.74 19.35 13.00
CA ASP A 155 15.73 19.18 14.05
C ASP A 155 14.84 20.43 14.12
N PHE A 156 13.61 20.31 13.62
CA PHE A 156 12.63 21.38 13.72
C PHE A 156 11.85 21.20 15.03
N PRO A 157 11.89 22.19 15.94
CA PRO A 157 11.14 22.10 17.18
C PRO A 157 9.66 21.89 16.87
N ARG A 158 9.10 20.77 17.32
CA ARG A 158 7.66 20.51 17.27
C ARG A 158 6.97 21.65 18.01
N ARG A 159 6.27 22.53 17.29
CA ARG A 159 5.39 23.51 17.94
C ARG A 159 4.27 22.70 18.59
N GLY A 160 4.31 22.66 19.93
CA GLY A 160 3.25 22.05 20.71
C GLY A 160 1.89 22.62 20.26
N HIS A 161 0.94 21.74 20.02
CA HIS A 161 -0.44 22.11 19.85
C HIS A 161 -0.91 22.76 21.16
N ARG A 162 -1.18 24.08 21.13
CA ARG A 162 -2.03 24.74 22.10
C ARG A 162 -3.44 24.74 21.59
#